data_808ceb46712010a1c1c21fb77544517c
#
_entry.id   808ceb46712010a1c1c21fb77544517c
#
_cell.length_a   1.000
_cell.length_b   1.000
_cell.length_c   1.000
_cell.angle_alpha   90.00
_cell.angle_beta   90.00
_cell.angle_gamma   90.00
#
_symmetry.space_group_name_H-M   'P 1'
#
loop_
_entity.id
_entity.type
_entity.pdbx_description
1 polymer ?
#
loop_
_entity_poly.entity_id
_entity_poly.type
_entity_poly.pdbx_seq_one_letter_code
_entity_poly.pdbx_strand_id
1 'polypeptide(L)'
;MTGPGVDVRELGAQRLARAQQALRDHDLPAAVLFDPADVRYVTCDGSYLVANLHCSYRWALVFAEHDPILWEPTESIGLARARYAGEIRPTTSFTFFGSGDHSAEHARAAMAEVHDELRVRGLAGGPLGIDRAEAVVFLALAGLGVRLVDATPVLEVARAIKTDLELDIHRDNARLVDEAVRRFLDHLVPGRTEHELWARLMYEAFTTGALHSESRLLSSGPRTNPWMQEASARVVQDGDPVAFDTDLVGPHGYLTDVSRTYVCGDADPGRELRDAYRAAHGFVHEAIPEFRAGRTFRELGELLGPRLPAAYRAQRYPFLAHGCGAADEYPAIVVDGHHDGALEPGMVISVEAYCGREGGTVGAKFEEQILVTSGAPELISHAPVEDRLL
;
A
#
# COMPACT_ATOMS: atom_id res chain seq x y z
N MET A 1 -6.25 -2.38 -17.73
CA MET A 1 -5.38 -3.00 -18.74
C MET A 1 -4.42 -3.91 -17.99
N THR A 2 -4.34 -5.18 -18.37
CA THR A 2 -3.33 -6.10 -17.83
C THR A 2 -2.00 -5.70 -18.48
N GLY A 3 -0.94 -5.50 -17.69
CA GLY A 3 0.41 -5.38 -18.23
C GLY A 3 0.72 -6.57 -19.14
N PRO A 4 1.51 -6.44 -20.20
CA PRO A 4 1.80 -7.53 -21.10
C PRO A 4 2.52 -8.65 -20.35
N GLY A 5 1.90 -9.82 -20.26
CA GLY A 5 2.57 -11.06 -19.89
C GLY A 5 2.12 -11.78 -18.61
N VAL A 6 1.31 -11.17 -17.74
CA VAL A 6 0.87 -11.84 -16.49
C VAL A 6 -0.43 -12.62 -16.72
N ASP A 7 -0.40 -13.93 -16.44
CA ASP A 7 -1.64 -14.72 -16.36
C ASP A 7 -2.37 -14.42 -15.05
N VAL A 8 -3.47 -13.66 -15.15
CA VAL A 8 -4.28 -13.23 -13.99
C VAL A 8 -4.86 -14.41 -13.22
N ARG A 9 -5.13 -15.54 -13.90
CA ARG A 9 -5.68 -16.73 -13.25
C ARG A 9 -4.60 -17.45 -12.43
N GLU A 10 -3.39 -17.56 -12.98
CA GLU A 10 -2.26 -18.13 -12.26
C GLU A 10 -1.90 -17.27 -11.04
N LEU A 11 -1.83 -15.94 -11.21
CA LEU A 11 -1.62 -15.00 -10.12
C LEU A 11 -2.67 -15.18 -9.01
N GLY A 12 -3.95 -15.28 -9.40
CA GLY A 12 -5.06 -15.51 -8.45
C GLY A 12 -4.94 -16.83 -7.70
N ALA A 13 -4.58 -17.90 -8.40
CA ALA A 13 -4.38 -19.20 -7.76
C ALA A 13 -3.23 -19.20 -6.75
N GLN A 14 -2.11 -18.55 -7.07
CA GLN A 14 -0.96 -18.42 -6.17
C GLN A 14 -1.30 -17.59 -4.91
N ARG A 15 -1.97 -16.44 -5.08
CA ARG A 15 -2.42 -15.60 -3.96
C ARG A 15 -3.41 -16.33 -3.05
N LEU A 16 -4.42 -16.97 -3.65
CA LEU A 16 -5.41 -17.75 -2.89
C LEU A 16 -4.75 -18.87 -2.08
N ALA A 17 -3.83 -19.61 -2.69
CA ALA A 17 -3.10 -20.66 -1.99
C ALA A 17 -2.33 -20.13 -0.77
N ARG A 18 -1.73 -18.95 -0.86
CA ARG A 18 -1.06 -18.29 0.27
C ARG A 18 -2.05 -17.86 1.36
N ALA A 19 -3.16 -17.24 0.99
CA ALA A 19 -4.20 -16.85 1.95
C ALA A 19 -4.77 -18.09 2.67
N GLN A 20 -5.04 -19.16 1.94
CA GLN A 20 -5.51 -20.43 2.51
C GLN A 20 -4.48 -21.08 3.44
N GLN A 21 -3.20 -21.02 3.08
CA GLN A 21 -2.13 -21.52 3.95
C GLN A 21 -2.06 -20.70 5.24
N ALA A 22 -2.13 -19.38 5.16
CA ALA A 22 -2.11 -18.52 6.34
C ALA A 22 -3.33 -18.77 7.25
N LEU A 23 -4.51 -18.99 6.68
CA LEU A 23 -5.69 -19.38 7.45
C LEU A 23 -5.46 -20.70 8.22
N ARG A 24 -4.86 -21.72 7.57
CA ARG A 24 -4.50 -22.99 8.22
C ARG A 24 -3.50 -22.80 9.36
N ASP A 25 -2.45 -22.04 9.12
CA ASP A 25 -1.37 -21.78 10.08
C ASP A 25 -1.86 -21.05 11.34
N HIS A 26 -3.01 -20.36 11.24
CA HIS A 26 -3.66 -19.66 12.35
C HIS A 26 -4.93 -20.33 12.88
N ASP A 27 -5.18 -21.59 12.52
CA ASP A 27 -6.38 -22.33 12.93
C ASP A 27 -7.70 -21.60 12.62
N LEU A 28 -7.74 -20.84 11.53
CA LEU A 28 -8.92 -20.14 11.02
C LEU A 28 -9.56 -20.93 9.86
N PRO A 29 -10.72 -21.57 10.05
CA PRO A 29 -11.37 -22.34 8.99
C PRO A 29 -11.91 -21.49 7.86
N ALA A 30 -12.26 -20.23 8.14
CA ALA A 30 -12.76 -19.27 7.17
C ALA A 30 -12.56 -17.82 7.64
N ALA A 31 -12.57 -16.88 6.68
CA ALA A 31 -12.65 -15.45 6.94
C ALA A 31 -13.59 -14.75 5.96
N VAL A 32 -14.38 -13.81 6.44
CA VAL A 32 -15.16 -12.88 5.60
C VAL A 32 -14.39 -11.59 5.44
N LEU A 33 -14.16 -11.19 4.19
CA LEU A 33 -13.26 -10.09 3.80
C LEU A 33 -14.06 -8.96 3.17
N PHE A 34 -13.84 -7.75 3.65
CA PHE A 34 -14.45 -6.52 3.15
C PHE A 34 -13.38 -5.51 2.69
N ASP A 35 -12.12 -5.68 3.11
CA ASP A 35 -11.03 -4.85 2.62
C ASP A 35 -10.83 -5.08 1.12
N PRO A 36 -10.85 -4.03 0.27
CA PRO A 36 -10.69 -4.17 -1.16
C PRO A 36 -9.35 -4.81 -1.57
N ALA A 37 -8.28 -4.61 -0.78
CA ALA A 37 -6.99 -5.22 -1.02
C ALA A 37 -7.05 -6.73 -0.79
N ASP A 38 -7.67 -7.16 0.32
CA ASP A 38 -7.84 -8.58 0.67
C ASP A 38 -8.79 -9.29 -0.29
N VAL A 39 -9.94 -8.67 -0.62
CA VAL A 39 -10.87 -9.23 -1.61
C VAL A 39 -10.18 -9.40 -2.95
N ARG A 40 -9.42 -8.39 -3.43
CA ARG A 40 -8.65 -8.48 -4.67
C ARG A 40 -7.56 -9.55 -4.58
N TYR A 41 -6.92 -9.70 -3.44
CA TYR A 41 -5.87 -10.69 -3.24
C TYR A 41 -6.40 -12.11 -3.46
N VAL A 42 -7.56 -12.44 -2.90
CA VAL A 42 -8.13 -13.81 -2.99
C VAL A 42 -8.97 -14.06 -4.26
N THR A 43 -9.42 -13.02 -4.98
CA THR A 43 -10.30 -13.14 -6.16
C THR A 43 -9.73 -12.56 -7.44
N CYS A 44 -8.62 -11.82 -7.39
CA CYS A 44 -8.08 -11.00 -8.48
C CYS A 44 -9.04 -9.92 -9.00
N ASP A 45 -10.20 -9.72 -8.41
CA ASP A 45 -11.12 -8.64 -8.80
C ASP A 45 -10.86 -7.38 -7.99
N GLY A 46 -10.30 -6.38 -8.66
CA GLY A 46 -10.01 -5.06 -8.12
C GLY A 46 -10.77 -3.94 -8.83
N SER A 47 -11.87 -4.27 -9.51
CA SER A 47 -12.69 -3.26 -10.19
C SER A 47 -13.28 -2.29 -9.18
N TYR A 48 -13.38 -1.00 -9.56
CA TYR A 48 -14.04 0.04 -8.77
C TYR A 48 -13.42 0.24 -7.37
N LEU A 49 -12.09 0.10 -7.28
CA LEU A 49 -11.35 0.05 -6.02
C LEU A 49 -11.60 1.28 -5.13
N VAL A 50 -11.47 2.50 -5.68
CA VAL A 50 -11.59 3.74 -4.90
C VAL A 50 -12.93 3.88 -4.20
N ALA A 51 -14.03 3.48 -4.84
CA ALA A 51 -15.35 3.48 -4.21
C ALA A 51 -15.45 2.43 -3.09
N ASN A 52 -14.84 1.26 -3.29
CA ASN A 52 -14.78 0.19 -2.27
C ASN A 52 -13.95 0.55 -1.03
N LEU A 53 -13.02 1.53 -1.14
CA LEU A 53 -12.34 2.06 0.05
C LEU A 53 -13.28 2.78 1.02
N HIS A 54 -14.40 3.31 0.53
CA HIS A 54 -15.37 4.06 1.34
C HIS A 54 -16.59 3.24 1.76
N CYS A 55 -16.92 2.20 1.01
CA CYS A 55 -18.13 1.42 1.22
C CYS A 55 -17.88 -0.03 0.84
N SER A 56 -18.35 -0.98 1.64
CA SER A 56 -18.28 -2.42 1.33
C SER A 56 -19.31 -2.81 0.26
N TYR A 57 -19.06 -2.44 -1.01
CA TYR A 57 -19.90 -2.87 -2.13
C TYR A 57 -19.64 -4.31 -2.53
N ARG A 58 -18.44 -4.79 -2.29
CA ARG A 58 -17.91 -6.11 -2.64
C ARG A 58 -17.33 -6.73 -1.39
N TRP A 59 -17.51 -8.02 -1.23
CA TRP A 59 -16.91 -8.76 -0.14
C TRP A 59 -16.77 -10.25 -0.51
N ALA A 60 -15.90 -10.97 0.19
CA ALA A 60 -15.64 -12.37 -0.10
C ALA A 60 -15.62 -13.21 1.18
N LEU A 61 -16.04 -14.47 1.07
CA LEU A 61 -15.87 -15.48 2.10
C LEU A 61 -14.78 -16.46 1.63
N VAL A 62 -13.63 -16.42 2.24
CA VAL A 62 -12.51 -17.32 1.95
C VAL A 62 -12.47 -18.44 2.98
N PHE A 63 -12.16 -19.64 2.54
CA PHE A 63 -12.05 -20.84 3.37
C PHE A 63 -10.64 -21.38 3.32
N ALA A 64 -10.19 -21.99 4.41
CA ALA A 64 -8.89 -22.67 4.44
C ALA A 64 -8.83 -23.86 3.45
N GLU A 65 -9.96 -24.57 3.22
CA GLU A 65 -10.00 -25.84 2.47
C GLU A 65 -11.02 -25.85 1.30
N HIS A 66 -11.66 -24.71 1.00
CA HIS A 66 -12.67 -24.64 -0.08
C HIS A 66 -12.42 -23.40 -0.95
N ASP A 67 -13.01 -23.39 -2.14
CA ASP A 67 -12.99 -22.23 -3.01
C ASP A 67 -13.75 -21.06 -2.38
N PRO A 68 -13.27 -19.82 -2.53
CA PRO A 68 -13.94 -18.64 -2.01
C PRO A 68 -15.27 -18.37 -2.73
N ILE A 69 -16.15 -17.65 -2.04
CA ILE A 69 -17.37 -17.09 -2.62
C ILE A 69 -17.21 -15.56 -2.65
N LEU A 70 -17.44 -14.96 -3.82
CA LEU A 70 -17.42 -13.51 -4.01
C LEU A 70 -18.86 -12.98 -4.09
N TRP A 71 -19.18 -11.98 -3.29
CA TRP A 71 -20.41 -11.19 -3.45
C TRP A 71 -20.07 -9.89 -4.17
N GLU A 72 -20.76 -9.66 -5.27
CA GLU A 72 -20.48 -8.59 -6.21
C GLU A 72 -21.75 -7.82 -6.57
N PRO A 73 -21.72 -6.48 -6.72
CA PRO A 73 -22.83 -5.73 -7.28
C PRO A 73 -23.28 -6.31 -8.62
N THR A 74 -24.59 -6.38 -8.82
CA THR A 74 -25.20 -7.04 -10.00
C THR A 74 -24.63 -6.50 -11.33
N GLU A 75 -24.39 -5.20 -11.39
CA GLU A 75 -23.88 -4.52 -12.59
C GLU A 75 -22.42 -4.85 -12.92
N SER A 76 -21.65 -5.36 -11.97
CA SER A 76 -20.22 -5.69 -12.14
C SER A 76 -19.91 -7.19 -12.14
N ILE A 77 -20.90 -8.07 -11.92
CA ILE A 77 -20.71 -9.54 -11.98
C ILE A 77 -20.05 -9.99 -13.29
N GLY A 78 -20.43 -9.38 -14.43
CA GLY A 78 -19.85 -9.70 -15.72
C GLY A 78 -18.35 -9.39 -15.81
N LEU A 79 -17.88 -8.35 -15.12
CA LEU A 79 -16.47 -7.96 -15.03
C LEU A 79 -15.70 -8.92 -14.11
N ALA A 80 -16.31 -9.26 -12.97
CA ALA A 80 -15.71 -10.18 -12.00
C ALA A 80 -15.48 -11.57 -12.63
N ARG A 81 -16.42 -12.09 -13.40
CA ARG A 81 -16.31 -13.38 -14.09
C ARG A 81 -15.14 -13.47 -15.09
N ALA A 82 -14.68 -12.35 -15.60
CA ALA A 82 -13.52 -12.33 -16.50
C ALA A 82 -12.19 -12.57 -15.76
N ARG A 83 -12.16 -12.38 -14.44
CA ARG A 83 -10.97 -12.44 -13.59
C ARG A 83 -11.01 -13.55 -12.56
N TYR A 84 -12.18 -13.83 -12.03
CA TYR A 84 -12.42 -14.82 -10.99
C TYR A 84 -13.29 -15.97 -11.54
N ALA A 85 -12.80 -17.21 -11.44
CA ALA A 85 -13.46 -18.40 -11.96
C ALA A 85 -14.35 -19.10 -10.92
N GLY A 86 -14.33 -18.69 -9.65
CA GLY A 86 -15.10 -19.27 -8.57
C GLY A 86 -16.57 -18.81 -8.52
N GLU A 87 -17.22 -19.10 -7.42
CA GLU A 87 -18.63 -18.75 -7.22
C GLU A 87 -18.79 -17.25 -7.01
N ILE A 88 -19.69 -16.61 -7.79
CA ILE A 88 -20.02 -15.19 -7.66
C ILE A 88 -21.52 -15.06 -7.42
N ARG A 89 -21.89 -14.36 -6.36
CA ARG A 89 -23.26 -14.06 -5.96
C ARG A 89 -23.56 -12.57 -6.06
N PRO A 90 -24.81 -12.18 -6.35
CA PRO A 90 -25.20 -10.77 -6.25
C PRO A 90 -25.19 -10.34 -4.78
N THR A 91 -24.69 -9.13 -4.52
CA THR A 91 -24.78 -8.52 -3.19
C THR A 91 -25.88 -7.47 -3.13
N THR A 92 -26.49 -7.32 -1.94
CA THR A 92 -27.33 -6.18 -1.60
C THR A 92 -26.53 -5.26 -0.68
N SER A 93 -26.54 -3.97 -0.97
CA SER A 93 -25.85 -3.00 -0.13
C SER A 93 -26.42 -3.02 1.30
N PHE A 94 -25.54 -2.97 2.28
CA PHE A 94 -25.86 -2.75 3.69
C PHE A 94 -25.20 -1.45 4.22
N THR A 95 -24.62 -0.64 3.34
CA THR A 95 -24.19 0.71 3.71
C THR A 95 -25.39 1.62 3.89
N PHE A 96 -25.31 2.58 4.80
CA PHE A 96 -26.41 3.53 4.98
C PHE A 96 -26.69 4.34 3.70
N PHE A 97 -25.66 4.64 2.92
CA PHE A 97 -25.80 5.30 1.63
C PHE A 97 -26.69 4.54 0.65
N GLY A 98 -26.52 3.21 0.56
CA GLY A 98 -27.24 2.38 -0.41
C GLY A 98 -28.56 1.79 0.11
N SER A 99 -28.76 1.77 1.44
CA SER A 99 -29.88 1.05 2.08
C SER A 99 -30.73 1.89 3.03
N GLY A 100 -30.27 3.09 3.42
CA GLY A 100 -30.96 3.92 4.40
C GLY A 100 -31.23 3.13 5.69
N ASP A 101 -32.44 3.26 6.20
CA ASP A 101 -32.90 2.62 7.46
C ASP A 101 -32.93 1.08 7.38
N HIS A 102 -32.82 0.49 6.17
CA HIS A 102 -32.77 -0.97 5.98
C HIS A 102 -31.34 -1.55 6.10
N SER A 103 -30.35 -0.72 6.36
CA SER A 103 -28.92 -1.12 6.45
C SER A 103 -28.70 -2.32 7.39
N ALA A 104 -29.26 -2.26 8.60
CA ALA A 104 -29.13 -3.36 9.57
C ALA A 104 -29.90 -4.63 9.17
N GLU A 105 -31.02 -4.51 8.44
CA GLU A 105 -31.77 -5.65 7.90
C GLU A 105 -30.98 -6.36 6.81
N HIS A 106 -30.45 -5.59 5.86
CA HIS A 106 -29.59 -6.11 4.77
C HIS A 106 -28.32 -6.76 5.29
N ALA A 107 -27.66 -6.14 6.29
CA ALA A 107 -26.48 -6.76 6.90
C ALA A 107 -26.80 -8.09 7.58
N ARG A 108 -27.96 -8.18 8.30
CA ARG A 108 -28.39 -9.45 8.87
C ARG A 108 -28.66 -10.51 7.81
N ALA A 109 -29.32 -10.15 6.71
CA ALA A 109 -29.56 -11.08 5.61
C ALA A 109 -28.28 -11.59 4.98
N ALA A 110 -27.33 -10.68 4.66
CA ALA A 110 -26.04 -11.02 4.09
C ALA A 110 -25.20 -11.92 5.04
N MET A 111 -25.16 -11.60 6.31
CA MET A 111 -24.40 -12.40 7.29
C MET A 111 -25.08 -13.72 7.64
N ALA A 112 -26.40 -13.82 7.48
CA ALA A 112 -27.10 -15.11 7.54
C ALA A 112 -26.67 -16.04 6.40
N GLU A 113 -26.47 -15.52 5.17
CA GLU A 113 -25.94 -16.30 4.06
C GLU A 113 -24.50 -16.81 4.40
N VAL A 114 -23.65 -15.97 4.95
CA VAL A 114 -22.30 -16.37 5.41
C VAL A 114 -22.40 -17.49 6.44
N HIS A 115 -23.25 -17.34 7.45
CA HIS A 115 -23.44 -18.34 8.49
C HIS A 115 -23.99 -19.67 7.93
N ASP A 116 -24.90 -19.62 6.95
CA ASP A 116 -25.41 -20.83 6.28
C ASP A 116 -24.30 -21.54 5.49
N GLU A 117 -23.42 -20.80 4.80
CA GLU A 117 -22.25 -21.38 4.12
C GLU A 117 -21.30 -22.08 5.10
N LEU A 118 -21.05 -21.46 6.26
CA LEU A 118 -20.25 -22.10 7.32
C LEU A 118 -20.95 -23.36 7.85
N ARG A 119 -22.26 -23.33 8.04
CA ARG A 119 -23.05 -24.47 8.52
C ARG A 119 -23.04 -25.65 7.55
N VAL A 120 -23.25 -25.39 6.26
CA VAL A 120 -23.23 -26.42 5.20
C VAL A 120 -21.87 -27.14 5.14
N ARG A 121 -20.77 -26.41 5.41
CA ARG A 121 -19.42 -26.98 5.43
C ARG A 121 -18.99 -27.51 6.79
N GLY A 122 -19.88 -27.49 7.80
CA GLY A 122 -19.55 -27.97 9.14
C GLY A 122 -18.62 -27.03 9.93
N LEU A 123 -18.52 -25.77 9.53
CA LEU A 123 -17.60 -24.78 10.11
C LEU A 123 -18.26 -23.80 11.10
N ALA A 124 -19.60 -23.83 11.25
CA ALA A 124 -20.35 -22.87 12.06
C ALA A 124 -19.99 -22.85 13.56
N GLY A 125 -19.36 -23.90 14.09
CA GLY A 125 -18.89 -23.95 15.48
C GLY A 125 -17.48 -23.40 15.68
N GLY A 126 -16.77 -23.09 14.62
CA GLY A 126 -15.40 -22.55 14.63
C GLY A 126 -15.34 -21.03 14.70
N PRO A 127 -14.13 -20.46 14.76
CA PRO A 127 -13.94 -19.02 14.60
C PRO A 127 -14.18 -18.60 13.15
N LEU A 128 -14.65 -17.37 12.97
CA LEU A 128 -14.71 -16.69 11.68
C LEU A 128 -13.76 -15.49 11.72
N GLY A 129 -12.79 -15.46 10.83
CA GLY A 129 -11.98 -14.28 10.60
C GLY A 129 -12.80 -13.16 9.99
N ILE A 130 -12.48 -11.93 10.35
CA ILE A 130 -13.01 -10.72 9.69
C ILE A 130 -11.90 -9.67 9.65
N ASP A 131 -11.77 -9.00 8.53
CA ASP A 131 -10.84 -7.87 8.38
C ASP A 131 -11.48 -6.56 8.88
N ARG A 132 -12.01 -5.75 8.01
CA ARG A 132 -12.75 -4.54 8.34
C ARG A 132 -14.17 -4.61 7.76
N ALA A 133 -15.12 -3.94 8.39
CA ALA A 133 -16.49 -3.86 7.88
C ALA A 133 -17.25 -2.70 8.51
N GLU A 134 -18.41 -2.38 7.97
CA GLU A 134 -19.38 -1.50 8.65
C GLU A 134 -19.85 -2.11 9.97
N ALA A 135 -20.10 -1.27 10.97
CA ALA A 135 -20.52 -1.71 12.31
C ALA A 135 -21.75 -2.65 12.28
N VAL A 136 -22.68 -2.46 11.34
CA VAL A 136 -23.87 -3.31 11.19
C VAL A 136 -23.52 -4.76 10.86
N VAL A 137 -22.38 -5.02 10.20
CA VAL A 137 -21.89 -6.38 9.90
C VAL A 137 -21.45 -7.07 11.18
N PHE A 138 -20.64 -6.42 12.01
CA PHE A 138 -20.22 -6.98 13.31
C PHE A 138 -21.42 -7.28 14.21
N LEU A 139 -22.39 -6.36 14.26
CA LEU A 139 -23.62 -6.56 15.04
C LEU A 139 -24.46 -7.74 14.52
N ALA A 140 -24.53 -7.92 13.20
CA ALA A 140 -25.24 -9.04 12.58
C ALA A 140 -24.58 -10.39 12.91
N LEU A 141 -23.25 -10.51 12.76
CA LEU A 141 -22.50 -11.72 13.08
C LEU A 141 -22.53 -12.05 14.57
N ALA A 142 -22.43 -11.05 15.45
CA ALA A 142 -22.58 -11.22 16.89
C ALA A 142 -23.99 -11.74 17.25
N GLY A 143 -25.03 -11.24 16.57
CA GLY A 143 -26.40 -11.70 16.72
C GLY A 143 -26.66 -13.17 16.32
N LEU A 144 -25.79 -13.72 15.46
CA LEU A 144 -25.77 -15.13 15.06
C LEU A 144 -24.94 -16.02 15.98
N GLY A 145 -24.28 -15.45 17.01
CA GLY A 145 -23.44 -16.18 17.95
C GLY A 145 -22.09 -16.61 17.35
N VAL A 146 -21.65 -15.98 16.26
CA VAL A 146 -20.37 -16.29 15.61
C VAL A 146 -19.20 -15.74 16.45
N ARG A 147 -18.19 -16.58 16.69
CA ARG A 147 -16.96 -16.16 17.35
C ARG A 147 -16.04 -15.48 16.33
N LEU A 148 -15.93 -14.16 16.41
CA LEU A 148 -15.10 -13.36 15.50
C LEU A 148 -13.63 -13.32 15.95
N VAL A 149 -12.74 -13.33 14.98
CA VAL A 149 -11.29 -13.15 15.13
C VAL A 149 -10.81 -12.14 14.10
N ASP A 150 -9.87 -11.27 14.47
CA ASP A 150 -9.24 -10.35 13.53
C ASP A 150 -8.42 -11.14 12.49
N ALA A 151 -8.81 -11.02 11.22
CA ALA A 151 -8.13 -11.68 10.10
C ALA A 151 -7.05 -10.78 9.46
N THR A 152 -7.00 -9.49 9.80
CA THR A 152 -6.04 -8.55 9.22
C THR A 152 -4.60 -9.03 9.37
N PRO A 153 -4.11 -9.43 10.59
CA PRO A 153 -2.75 -9.91 10.73
C PRO A 153 -2.46 -11.17 9.90
N VAL A 154 -3.48 -12.05 9.74
CA VAL A 154 -3.32 -13.30 8.98
C VAL A 154 -3.13 -13.00 7.49
N LEU A 155 -3.93 -12.08 6.95
CA LEU A 155 -3.88 -11.72 5.52
C LEU A 155 -2.63 -10.86 5.21
N GLU A 156 -2.26 -9.94 6.06
CA GLU A 156 -1.04 -9.13 5.88
C GLU A 156 0.22 -9.99 5.91
N VAL A 157 0.33 -10.94 6.83
CA VAL A 157 1.44 -11.90 6.85
C VAL A 157 1.44 -12.77 5.59
N ALA A 158 0.28 -13.19 5.10
CA ALA A 158 0.17 -13.94 3.84
C ALA A 158 0.69 -13.15 2.64
N ARG A 159 0.43 -11.83 2.59
CA ARG A 159 0.86 -10.93 1.51
C ARG A 159 2.31 -10.46 1.64
N ALA A 160 2.88 -10.49 2.87
CA ALA A 160 4.23 -9.96 3.13
C ALA A 160 5.30 -10.60 2.24
N ILE A 161 5.19 -11.92 1.99
CA ILE A 161 6.13 -12.66 1.12
C ILE A 161 5.50 -12.86 -0.26
N LYS A 162 6.00 -12.17 -1.25
CA LYS A 162 5.50 -12.18 -2.62
C LYS A 162 5.88 -13.47 -3.35
N THR A 163 5.01 -13.94 -4.23
CA THR A 163 5.32 -15.00 -5.20
C THR A 163 6.21 -14.45 -6.32
N ASP A 164 6.83 -15.30 -7.12
CA ASP A 164 7.68 -14.85 -8.23
C ASP A 164 6.91 -13.96 -9.23
N LEU A 165 5.64 -14.29 -9.53
CA LEU A 165 4.78 -13.44 -10.37
C LEU A 165 4.51 -12.07 -9.75
N GLU A 166 4.29 -12.02 -8.45
CA GLU A 166 4.11 -10.75 -7.74
C GLU A 166 5.38 -9.92 -7.75
N LEU A 167 6.55 -10.54 -7.58
CA LEU A 167 7.84 -9.86 -7.66
C LEU A 167 8.11 -9.26 -9.04
N ASP A 168 7.74 -9.96 -10.11
CA ASP A 168 7.86 -9.43 -11.47
C ASP A 168 6.92 -8.23 -11.68
N ILE A 169 5.71 -8.28 -11.13
CA ILE A 169 4.78 -7.14 -11.16
C ILE A 169 5.36 -5.94 -10.40
N HIS A 170 5.95 -6.14 -9.21
CA HIS A 170 6.58 -5.07 -8.47
C HIS A 170 7.72 -4.40 -9.24
N ARG A 171 8.58 -5.19 -9.90
CA ARG A 171 9.66 -4.66 -10.76
C ARG A 171 9.10 -3.86 -11.94
N ASP A 172 8.02 -4.33 -12.57
CA ASP A 172 7.39 -3.62 -13.69
C ASP A 172 6.71 -2.33 -13.23
N ASN A 173 6.05 -2.35 -12.07
CA ASN A 173 5.42 -1.16 -11.49
C ASN A 173 6.47 -0.13 -11.06
N ALA A 174 7.60 -0.56 -10.48
CA ALA A 174 8.71 0.34 -10.15
C ALA A 174 9.24 1.05 -11.41
N ARG A 175 9.48 0.34 -12.52
CA ARG A 175 9.87 0.96 -13.80
C ARG A 175 8.84 1.96 -14.32
N LEU A 176 7.54 1.67 -14.12
CA LEU A 176 6.46 2.58 -14.49
C LEU A 176 6.56 3.89 -13.69
N VAL A 177 6.79 3.81 -12.38
CA VAL A 177 6.93 4.98 -11.50
C VAL A 177 8.21 5.76 -11.85
N ASP A 178 9.34 5.07 -12.05
CA ASP A 178 10.61 5.69 -12.46
C ASP A 178 10.44 6.51 -13.75
N GLU A 179 9.74 5.95 -14.73
CA GLU A 179 9.45 6.64 -16.00
C GLU A 179 8.50 7.83 -15.81
N ALA A 180 7.48 7.69 -14.97
CA ALA A 180 6.56 8.78 -14.66
C ALA A 180 7.30 9.96 -13.99
N VAL A 181 8.14 9.67 -13.01
CA VAL A 181 8.97 10.68 -12.34
C VAL A 181 9.94 11.33 -13.33
N ARG A 182 10.62 10.55 -14.17
CA ARG A 182 11.53 11.08 -15.17
C ARG A 182 10.84 12.06 -16.13
N ARG A 183 9.65 11.72 -16.61
CA ARG A 183 8.85 12.62 -17.47
C ARG A 183 8.33 13.84 -16.73
N PHE A 184 7.97 13.69 -15.47
CA PHE A 184 7.52 14.79 -14.63
C PHE A 184 8.58 15.89 -14.52
N LEU A 185 9.87 15.54 -14.46
CA LEU A 185 10.96 16.50 -14.32
C LEU A 185 11.03 17.52 -15.46
N ASP A 186 10.61 17.16 -16.68
CA ASP A 186 10.51 18.10 -17.81
C ASP A 186 9.49 19.22 -17.57
N HIS A 187 8.61 19.06 -16.59
CA HIS A 187 7.54 19.98 -16.23
C HIS A 187 7.76 20.70 -14.91
N LEU A 188 8.85 20.39 -14.21
CA LEU A 188 9.22 21.02 -12.94
C LEU A 188 9.86 22.39 -13.20
N VAL A 189 9.04 23.38 -13.46
CA VAL A 189 9.46 24.75 -13.80
C VAL A 189 8.83 25.77 -12.87
N PRO A 190 9.54 26.87 -12.53
CA PRO A 190 9.01 27.95 -11.70
C PRO A 190 7.73 28.56 -12.29
N GLY A 191 6.85 29.07 -11.42
CA GLY A 191 5.60 29.71 -11.80
C GLY A 191 4.40 28.75 -11.89
N ARG A 192 4.60 27.45 -11.80
CA ARG A 192 3.54 26.46 -11.63
C ARG A 192 3.07 26.43 -10.17
N THR A 193 1.80 26.12 -9.97
CA THR A 193 1.29 25.79 -8.62
C THR A 193 1.61 24.35 -8.25
N GLU A 194 1.64 24.04 -6.94
CA GLU A 194 1.77 22.65 -6.47
C GLU A 194 0.64 21.78 -7.04
N HIS A 195 -0.59 22.30 -7.16
CA HIS A 195 -1.71 21.58 -7.81
C HIS A 195 -1.41 21.23 -9.27
N GLU A 196 -0.81 22.14 -10.04
CA GLU A 196 -0.44 21.88 -11.44
C GLU A 196 0.69 20.85 -11.54
N LEU A 197 1.67 20.91 -10.63
CA LEU A 197 2.75 19.93 -10.59
C LEU A 197 2.23 18.55 -10.19
N TRP A 198 1.38 18.47 -9.17
CA TRP A 198 0.75 17.19 -8.80
C TRP A 198 -0.08 16.60 -9.94
N ALA A 199 -0.92 17.43 -10.57
CA ALA A 199 -1.71 17.01 -11.72
C ALA A 199 -0.82 16.50 -12.87
N ARG A 200 0.36 17.09 -13.06
CA ARG A 200 1.31 16.66 -14.07
C ARG A 200 1.97 15.33 -13.71
N LEU A 201 2.41 15.13 -12.47
CA LEU A 201 2.94 13.86 -11.99
C LEU A 201 1.91 12.75 -12.20
N MET A 202 0.65 12.99 -11.82
CA MET A 202 -0.44 12.02 -12.02
C MET A 202 -0.74 11.77 -13.50
N TYR A 203 -0.66 12.78 -14.35
CA TYR A 203 -0.82 12.62 -15.80
C TYR A 203 0.26 11.66 -16.34
N GLU A 204 1.52 11.86 -15.98
CA GLU A 204 2.60 10.98 -16.42
C GLU A 204 2.41 9.55 -15.86
N ALA A 205 2.08 9.42 -14.58
CA ALA A 205 1.82 8.13 -13.95
C ALA A 205 0.67 7.36 -14.63
N PHE A 206 -0.46 8.00 -14.88
CA PHE A 206 -1.62 7.34 -15.50
C PHE A 206 -1.40 7.03 -16.98
N THR A 207 -0.64 7.85 -17.69
CA THR A 207 -0.29 7.57 -19.10
C THR A 207 0.74 6.46 -19.24
N THR A 208 1.56 6.21 -18.22
CA THR A 208 2.46 5.04 -18.18
C THR A 208 1.77 3.77 -17.68
N GLY A 209 0.59 3.87 -17.06
CA GLY A 209 -0.23 2.70 -16.72
C GLY A 209 -0.64 2.58 -15.25
N ALA A 210 -0.29 3.52 -14.37
CA ALA A 210 -0.79 3.53 -13.00
C ALA A 210 -2.33 3.59 -12.97
N LEU A 211 -2.93 3.02 -11.94
CA LEU A 211 -4.39 2.96 -11.77
C LEU A 211 -4.91 4.11 -10.92
N HIS A 212 -4.23 4.42 -9.83
CA HIS A 212 -4.52 5.53 -8.91
C HIS A 212 -3.31 5.81 -8.01
N SER A 213 -3.41 6.85 -7.17
CA SER A 213 -2.47 7.16 -6.10
C SER A 213 -3.23 7.12 -4.77
N GLU A 214 -2.61 6.59 -3.73
CA GLU A 214 -3.19 6.48 -2.38
C GLU A 214 -3.03 7.78 -1.58
N SER A 215 -2.11 8.66 -1.98
CA SER A 215 -1.90 9.96 -1.35
C SER A 215 -1.91 11.11 -2.36
N ARG A 216 -1.74 12.34 -1.86
CA ARG A 216 -1.58 13.56 -2.63
C ARG A 216 -0.44 14.41 -2.08
N LEU A 217 0.59 13.75 -1.58
CA LEU A 217 1.71 14.40 -0.92
C LEU A 217 2.63 15.06 -1.95
N LEU A 218 2.53 16.35 -2.05
CA LEU A 218 3.45 17.22 -2.77
C LEU A 218 3.47 18.60 -2.11
N SER A 219 4.65 19.07 -1.78
CA SER A 219 4.84 20.40 -1.21
C SER A 219 6.09 21.05 -1.76
N SER A 220 6.16 22.39 -1.68
CA SER A 220 7.28 23.16 -2.23
C SER A 220 7.77 24.26 -1.30
N GLY A 221 9.04 24.63 -1.45
CA GLY A 221 9.67 25.70 -0.68
C GLY A 221 9.49 25.48 0.84
N PRO A 222 9.06 26.49 1.60
CA PRO A 222 8.89 26.38 3.05
C PRO A 222 7.79 25.37 3.47
N ARG A 223 6.93 24.93 2.58
CA ARG A 223 5.95 23.89 2.87
C ARG A 223 6.52 22.48 2.87
N THR A 224 7.76 22.30 2.44
CA THR A 224 8.43 20.99 2.60
C THR A 224 8.81 20.68 4.05
N ASN A 225 8.66 21.65 4.98
CA ASN A 225 8.88 21.46 6.40
C ASN A 225 7.76 22.10 7.24
N PRO A 226 6.97 21.34 8.03
CA PRO A 226 7.06 19.89 8.21
C PRO A 226 6.51 19.11 7.01
N TRP A 227 6.81 17.80 6.95
CA TRP A 227 6.29 16.86 5.97
C TRP A 227 4.76 16.63 6.10
N MET A 228 4.18 15.77 5.28
CA MET A 228 2.75 15.41 5.24
C MET A 228 1.84 16.53 4.73
N GLN A 229 2.33 17.35 3.82
CA GLN A 229 1.54 18.42 3.21
C GLN A 229 1.12 18.03 1.80
N GLU A 230 -0.20 18.05 1.59
CA GLU A 230 -0.77 17.87 0.27
C GLU A 230 -0.57 19.08 -0.62
N ALA A 231 -0.61 18.86 -1.94
CA ALA A 231 -0.49 19.90 -2.94
C ALA A 231 -1.52 21.03 -2.74
N SER A 232 -1.08 22.27 -2.94
CA SER A 232 -1.86 23.49 -2.72
C SER A 232 -1.79 24.44 -3.92
N ALA A 233 -2.43 25.60 -3.78
CA ALA A 233 -2.36 26.68 -4.77
C ALA A 233 -1.07 27.50 -4.68
N ARG A 234 -0.09 27.12 -3.83
CA ARG A 234 1.20 27.83 -3.76
C ARG A 234 1.89 27.77 -5.11
N VAL A 235 2.36 28.94 -5.57
CA VAL A 235 3.18 29.07 -6.78
C VAL A 235 4.64 28.76 -6.42
N VAL A 236 5.21 27.77 -7.10
CA VAL A 236 6.60 27.31 -6.91
C VAL A 236 7.56 28.34 -7.48
N GLN A 237 8.60 28.67 -6.73
CA GLN A 237 9.58 29.69 -7.08
C GLN A 237 10.87 29.00 -7.60
N ASP A 238 11.69 29.80 -8.29
CA ASP A 238 13.03 29.37 -8.69
C ASP A 238 13.91 29.11 -7.46
N GLY A 239 14.52 27.92 -7.40
CA GLY A 239 15.32 27.44 -6.27
C GLY A 239 14.51 26.74 -5.15
N ASP A 240 13.17 26.70 -5.24
CA ASP A 240 12.36 25.96 -4.26
C ASP A 240 12.65 24.45 -4.30
N PRO A 241 12.78 23.78 -3.14
CA PRO A 241 12.57 22.33 -3.11
C PRO A 241 11.13 21.99 -3.50
N VAL A 242 10.96 20.92 -4.22
CA VAL A 242 9.67 20.24 -4.45
C VAL A 242 9.83 18.81 -4.00
N ALA A 243 9.17 18.48 -2.91
CA ALA A 243 9.16 17.14 -2.34
C ALA A 243 7.80 16.49 -2.58
N PHE A 244 7.80 15.23 -2.97
CA PHE A 244 6.56 14.46 -3.19
C PHE A 244 6.74 13.00 -2.81
N ASP A 245 5.61 12.35 -2.58
CA ASP A 245 5.46 10.92 -2.41
C ASP A 245 4.55 10.37 -3.51
N THR A 246 4.87 9.18 -4.04
CA THR A 246 4.12 8.69 -5.20
C THR A 246 2.92 7.87 -4.81
N ASP A 247 3.04 6.95 -3.86
CA ASP A 247 1.99 6.02 -3.43
C ASP A 247 1.16 5.50 -4.63
N LEU A 248 1.84 5.12 -5.72
CA LEU A 248 1.19 4.78 -6.98
C LEU A 248 0.83 3.31 -7.04
N VAL A 249 -0.46 3.02 -7.20
CA VAL A 249 -0.94 1.67 -7.47
C VAL A 249 -0.88 1.40 -8.95
N GLY A 250 -0.03 0.46 -9.34
CA GLY A 250 0.17 0.03 -10.72
C GLY A 250 -0.76 -1.11 -11.14
N PRO A 251 -0.53 -1.66 -12.35
CA PRO A 251 -1.24 -2.84 -12.84
C PRO A 251 -1.27 -3.97 -11.81
N HIS A 252 -2.35 -4.73 -11.82
CA HIS A 252 -2.64 -5.82 -10.87
C HIS A 252 -2.79 -5.39 -9.40
N GLY A 253 -2.76 -4.06 -9.14
CA GLY A 253 -3.07 -3.47 -7.85
C GLY A 253 -1.96 -3.58 -6.83
N TYR A 254 -0.71 -3.47 -7.26
CA TYR A 254 0.44 -3.35 -6.37
C TYR A 254 0.92 -1.92 -6.28
N LEU A 255 1.15 -1.52 -5.04
CA LEU A 255 1.71 -0.22 -4.69
C LEU A 255 3.20 -0.17 -5.04
N THR A 256 3.63 0.96 -5.56
CA THR A 256 5.03 1.37 -5.65
C THR A 256 5.17 2.70 -4.96
N ASP A 257 5.96 2.71 -3.92
CA ASP A 257 6.17 3.87 -3.08
C ASP A 257 7.60 4.38 -3.21
N VAL A 258 7.72 5.61 -3.70
CA VAL A 258 9.00 6.27 -3.99
C VAL A 258 8.85 7.76 -3.76
N SER A 259 9.56 8.26 -2.76
CA SER A 259 9.59 9.70 -2.50
C SER A 259 10.86 10.35 -3.07
N ARG A 260 10.71 11.56 -3.58
CA ARG A 260 11.83 12.37 -4.09
C ARG A 260 11.68 13.84 -3.68
N THR A 261 12.82 14.50 -3.61
CA THR A 261 12.91 15.96 -3.48
C THR A 261 13.82 16.49 -4.57
N TYR A 262 13.31 17.41 -5.38
CA TYR A 262 14.03 18.08 -6.46
C TYR A 262 14.07 19.59 -6.24
N VAL A 263 14.96 20.29 -6.95
CA VAL A 263 15.03 21.73 -6.98
C VAL A 263 14.35 22.25 -8.23
N CYS A 264 13.36 23.12 -8.08
CA CYS A 264 12.68 23.78 -9.20
C CYS A 264 13.52 24.93 -9.75
N GLY A 265 13.75 24.96 -11.06
CA GLY A 265 14.54 26.01 -11.71
C GLY A 265 16.04 25.89 -11.46
N ASP A 266 16.78 27.02 -11.65
CA ASP A 266 18.25 27.05 -11.67
C ASP A 266 18.89 27.76 -10.48
N ALA A 267 18.11 28.46 -9.64
CA ALA A 267 18.62 29.19 -8.49
C ALA A 267 19.26 28.27 -7.44
N ASP A 268 20.15 28.82 -6.65
CA ASP A 268 20.81 28.07 -5.56
C ASP A 268 19.79 27.65 -4.48
N PRO A 269 19.63 26.35 -4.24
CA PRO A 269 18.66 25.85 -3.25
C PRO A 269 19.04 26.13 -1.80
N GLY A 270 20.25 26.65 -1.57
CA GLY A 270 20.76 26.94 -0.24
C GLY A 270 21.31 25.72 0.52
N ARG A 271 22.05 26.04 1.59
CA ARG A 271 22.75 25.02 2.38
C ARG A 271 21.78 24.13 3.18
N GLU A 272 20.72 24.71 3.73
CA GLU A 272 19.78 23.96 4.57
C GLU A 272 19.16 22.78 3.81
N LEU A 273 18.74 23.01 2.55
CA LEU A 273 18.17 21.95 1.71
C LEU A 273 19.24 20.90 1.34
N ARG A 274 20.47 21.32 0.97
CA ARG A 274 21.54 20.34 0.68
C ARG A 274 21.86 19.47 1.89
N ASP A 275 21.95 20.05 3.08
CA ASP A 275 22.22 19.31 4.30
C ASP A 275 21.10 18.32 4.61
N ALA A 276 19.83 18.74 4.44
CA ALA A 276 18.65 17.88 4.63
C ALA A 276 18.60 16.72 3.61
N TYR A 277 18.80 17.04 2.33
CA TYR A 277 18.76 16.04 1.25
C TYR A 277 19.87 15.00 1.40
N ARG A 278 21.11 15.44 1.64
CA ARG A 278 22.24 14.52 1.89
C ARG A 278 22.00 13.61 3.08
N ALA A 279 21.37 14.14 4.11
CA ALA A 279 21.02 13.33 5.29
C ALA A 279 19.94 12.28 4.96
N ALA A 280 18.89 12.65 4.23
CA ALA A 280 17.80 11.72 3.84
C ALA A 280 18.33 10.67 2.84
N HIS A 281 18.94 11.10 1.75
CA HIS A 281 19.53 10.24 0.71
C HIS A 281 20.59 9.31 1.30
N GLY A 282 21.54 9.86 2.07
CA GLY A 282 22.61 9.09 2.70
C GLY A 282 22.06 8.03 3.65
N PHE A 283 21.06 8.40 4.49
CA PHE A 283 20.41 7.45 5.40
C PHE A 283 19.80 6.26 4.64
N VAL A 284 19.02 6.51 3.58
CA VAL A 284 18.36 5.46 2.81
C VAL A 284 19.38 4.52 2.17
N HIS A 285 20.36 5.06 1.48
CA HIS A 285 21.39 4.25 0.80
C HIS A 285 22.30 3.49 1.76
N GLU A 286 22.60 4.03 2.94
CA GLU A 286 23.35 3.35 4.00
C GLU A 286 22.51 2.30 4.73
N ALA A 287 21.19 2.46 4.76
CA ALA A 287 20.27 1.51 5.38
C ALA A 287 20.00 0.28 4.51
N ILE A 288 19.81 0.45 3.20
CA ILE A 288 19.47 -0.62 2.26
C ILE A 288 20.29 -1.89 2.44
N PRO A 289 21.63 -1.87 2.55
CA PRO A 289 22.45 -3.08 2.72
C PRO A 289 22.16 -3.89 3.99
N GLU A 290 21.47 -3.31 4.97
CA GLU A 290 21.10 -3.96 6.22
C GLU A 290 19.83 -4.81 6.11
N PHE A 291 18.99 -4.58 5.08
CA PHE A 291 17.74 -5.29 4.85
C PHE A 291 17.96 -6.68 4.27
N ARG A 292 18.57 -7.56 5.06
CA ARG A 292 18.92 -8.94 4.69
C ARG A 292 17.97 -9.94 5.34
N ALA A 293 17.69 -11.02 4.64
CA ALA A 293 16.93 -12.15 5.19
C ALA A 293 17.48 -12.62 6.54
N GLY A 294 16.59 -12.88 7.48
CA GLY A 294 16.89 -13.27 8.85
C GLY A 294 17.17 -12.13 9.84
N ARG A 295 17.36 -10.89 9.35
CA ARG A 295 17.47 -9.73 10.23
C ARG A 295 16.11 -9.42 10.84
N THR A 296 16.03 -9.31 12.17
CA THR A 296 14.77 -8.99 12.84
C THR A 296 14.40 -7.51 12.68
N PHE A 297 13.09 -7.21 12.72
CA PHE A 297 12.60 -5.82 12.64
C PHE A 297 13.14 -4.98 13.79
N ARG A 298 13.25 -5.57 14.98
CA ARG A 298 13.85 -4.94 16.16
C ARG A 298 15.31 -4.56 15.93
N GLU A 299 16.14 -5.48 15.44
CA GLU A 299 17.55 -5.21 15.14
C GLU A 299 17.70 -4.08 14.13
N LEU A 300 16.83 -4.03 13.11
CA LEU A 300 16.83 -2.93 12.14
C LEU A 300 16.48 -1.59 12.78
N GLY A 301 15.43 -1.52 13.59
CA GLY A 301 15.04 -0.30 14.29
C GLY A 301 16.15 0.21 15.22
N GLU A 302 16.74 -0.68 16.03
CA GLU A 302 17.85 -0.35 16.94
C GLU A 302 19.13 0.06 16.21
N LEU A 303 19.42 -0.57 15.06
CA LEU A 303 20.59 -0.26 14.25
C LEU A 303 20.45 1.05 13.49
N LEU A 304 19.31 1.27 12.83
CA LEU A 304 19.10 2.37 11.90
C LEU A 304 18.63 3.65 12.59
N GLY A 305 17.81 3.54 13.63
CA GLY A 305 17.28 4.72 14.33
C GLY A 305 18.35 5.72 14.77
N PRO A 306 19.48 5.28 15.36
CA PRO A 306 20.58 6.18 15.74
C PRO A 306 21.35 6.78 14.56
N ARG A 307 21.27 6.22 13.35
CA ARG A 307 21.99 6.73 12.16
C ARG A 307 21.38 8.03 11.64
N LEU A 308 20.07 8.26 11.87
CA LEU A 308 19.45 9.54 11.50
C LEU A 308 20.07 10.66 12.34
N PRO A 309 20.63 11.74 11.71
CA PRO A 309 21.28 12.82 12.44
C PRO A 309 20.35 13.47 13.47
N ALA A 310 20.90 13.76 14.67
CA ALA A 310 20.11 14.28 15.79
C ALA A 310 19.30 15.55 15.45
N ALA A 311 19.81 16.38 14.53
CA ALA A 311 19.14 17.60 14.08
C ALA A 311 17.78 17.38 13.40
N TYR A 312 17.51 16.16 12.92
CA TYR A 312 16.28 15.81 12.17
C TYR A 312 15.35 14.88 12.94
N ARG A 313 15.78 14.35 14.11
CA ARG A 313 15.00 13.35 14.88
C ARG A 313 13.67 13.87 15.40
N ALA A 314 13.55 15.17 15.66
CA ALA A 314 12.32 15.76 16.20
C ALA A 314 11.14 15.67 15.22
N GLN A 315 11.42 15.67 13.92
CA GLN A 315 10.41 15.62 12.85
C GLN A 315 10.59 14.40 11.93
N ARG A 316 11.33 13.35 12.39
CA ARG A 316 11.49 12.13 11.59
C ARG A 316 10.16 11.46 11.28
N TYR A 317 10.15 10.69 10.24
CA TYR A 317 9.05 9.79 9.93
C TYR A 317 8.87 8.76 11.07
N PRO A 318 7.65 8.27 11.33
CA PRO A 318 7.40 7.34 12.43
C PRO A 318 8.07 5.97 12.22
N PHE A 319 8.24 5.56 10.97
CA PHE A 319 8.94 4.34 10.59
C PHE A 319 10.13 4.66 9.66
N LEU A 320 11.07 3.72 9.58
CA LEU A 320 12.28 3.81 8.75
C LEU A 320 12.10 3.03 7.44
N ALA A 321 11.15 2.12 7.44
CA ALA A 321 10.78 1.31 6.31
C ALA A 321 9.46 0.60 6.60
N HIS A 322 8.75 0.22 5.54
CA HIS A 322 7.52 -0.57 5.63
C HIS A 322 7.41 -1.55 4.47
N GLY A 323 6.56 -2.57 4.64
CA GLY A 323 6.19 -3.49 3.58
C GLY A 323 5.37 -2.79 2.51
N CYS A 324 5.56 -3.21 1.28
CA CYS A 324 4.84 -2.67 0.14
C CYS A 324 4.24 -3.81 -0.66
N GLY A 325 2.95 -3.73 -0.94
CA GLY A 325 2.22 -4.78 -1.62
C GLY A 325 0.91 -4.29 -2.20
N ALA A 326 -0.21 -4.83 -1.73
CA ALA A 326 -1.53 -4.36 -2.15
C ALA A 326 -1.87 -2.95 -1.63
N ALA A 327 -1.16 -2.49 -0.62
CA ALA A 327 -1.14 -1.18 0.02
C ALA A 327 0.21 -1.04 0.73
N ASP A 328 0.39 0.01 1.56
CA ASP A 328 1.37 -0.04 2.63
C ASP A 328 0.94 -1.13 3.61
N GLU A 329 1.84 -2.07 3.86
CA GLU A 329 1.48 -3.27 4.61
C GLU A 329 2.61 -3.72 5.55
N TYR A 330 2.33 -4.72 6.35
CA TYR A 330 3.32 -5.37 7.23
C TYR A 330 4.53 -5.89 6.43
N PRO A 331 5.77 -5.72 6.99
CA PRO A 331 6.09 -5.15 8.30
C PRO A 331 6.34 -3.65 8.27
N ALA A 332 6.22 -2.97 9.43
CA ALA A 332 6.80 -1.65 9.63
C ALA A 332 8.06 -1.73 10.50
N ILE A 333 9.14 -1.09 10.08
CA ILE A 333 10.40 -0.96 10.83
C ILE A 333 10.41 0.37 11.54
N VAL A 334 10.21 0.36 12.85
CA VAL A 334 10.06 1.58 13.67
C VAL A 334 11.27 1.81 14.56
N VAL A 335 11.52 3.07 14.92
CA VAL A 335 12.62 3.44 15.83
C VAL A 335 12.25 3.12 17.27
N ASP A 336 11.03 3.48 17.68
CA ASP A 336 10.52 3.31 19.02
C ASP A 336 9.35 2.34 19.01
N GLY A 337 9.47 1.23 19.66
CA GLY A 337 8.52 0.15 19.61
C GLY A 337 9.05 -1.00 18.75
N HIS A 338 8.31 -2.10 18.75
CA HIS A 338 8.79 -3.29 18.05
C HIS A 338 7.62 -4.09 17.49
N HIS A 339 7.78 -4.54 16.26
CA HIS A 339 7.08 -5.70 15.76
C HIS A 339 7.99 -6.92 15.91
N ASP A 340 7.44 -8.05 16.32
CA ASP A 340 8.16 -9.30 16.29
C ASP A 340 8.18 -9.84 14.86
N GLY A 341 9.27 -10.48 14.49
CA GLY A 341 9.48 -11.06 13.17
C GLY A 341 10.83 -10.68 12.58
N ALA A 342 11.09 -11.23 11.41
CA ALA A 342 12.33 -11.03 10.68
C ALA A 342 12.05 -10.87 9.18
N LEU A 343 12.99 -10.24 8.47
CA LEU A 343 12.94 -10.15 7.02
C LEU A 343 13.08 -11.54 6.39
N GLU A 344 12.25 -11.81 5.40
CA GLU A 344 12.28 -13.03 4.61
C GLU A 344 12.46 -12.72 3.12
N PRO A 345 13.12 -13.62 2.35
CA PRO A 345 13.20 -13.47 0.91
C PRO A 345 11.79 -13.40 0.29
N GLY A 346 11.61 -12.46 -0.63
CA GLY A 346 10.31 -12.19 -1.24
C GLY A 346 9.53 -11.04 -0.61
N MET A 347 9.98 -10.47 0.50
CA MET A 347 9.43 -9.23 1.03
C MET A 347 9.85 -8.04 0.14
N VAL A 348 8.91 -7.19 -0.21
CA VAL A 348 9.15 -5.89 -0.87
C VAL A 348 8.99 -4.81 0.18
N ILE A 349 10.01 -3.97 0.31
CA ILE A 349 10.14 -2.99 1.39
C ILE A 349 10.45 -1.62 0.79
N SER A 350 9.74 -0.60 1.21
CA SER A 350 10.08 0.81 1.00
C SER A 350 10.93 1.29 2.16
N VAL A 351 12.12 1.83 1.86
CA VAL A 351 13.09 2.34 2.84
C VAL A 351 13.15 3.85 2.70
N GLU A 352 12.84 4.58 3.77
CA GLU A 352 12.55 6.00 3.67
C GLU A 352 13.16 6.85 4.78
N ALA A 353 13.34 8.14 4.48
CA ALA A 353 13.72 9.14 5.45
C ALA A 353 13.16 10.51 5.10
N TYR A 354 12.68 11.22 6.11
CA TYR A 354 12.43 12.64 6.06
C TYR A 354 13.43 13.38 6.95
N CYS A 355 14.05 14.42 6.40
CA CYS A 355 14.98 15.30 7.09
C CYS A 355 14.52 16.76 6.99
N GLY A 356 13.88 17.25 8.06
CA GLY A 356 13.53 18.65 8.28
C GLY A 356 13.86 19.03 9.72
N ARG A 357 14.45 20.20 9.94
CA ARG A 357 14.75 20.70 11.28
C ARG A 357 13.52 21.31 11.91
N GLU A 358 13.30 21.09 13.20
CA GLU A 358 12.30 21.84 13.93
C GLU A 358 12.59 23.34 13.85
N GLY A 359 11.61 24.13 13.39
CA GLY A 359 11.78 25.56 13.12
C GLY A 359 12.64 25.90 11.90
N GLY A 360 13.09 24.90 11.12
CA GLY A 360 13.76 25.10 9.85
C GLY A 360 12.81 25.56 8.75
N THR A 361 13.36 26.02 7.63
CA THR A 361 12.60 26.60 6.53
C THR A 361 12.24 25.57 5.45
N VAL A 362 13.02 24.51 5.29
CA VAL A 362 12.83 23.47 4.28
C VAL A 362 13.19 22.09 4.82
N GLY A 363 12.68 21.06 4.17
CA GLY A 363 12.98 19.65 4.43
C GLY A 363 13.12 18.86 3.14
N ALA A 364 13.65 17.65 3.24
CA ALA A 364 13.78 16.71 2.14
C ALA A 364 13.25 15.33 2.53
N LYS A 365 12.49 14.71 1.64
CA LYS A 365 12.05 13.32 1.71
C LYS A 365 12.78 12.52 0.63
N PHE A 366 13.19 11.32 0.98
CA PHE A 366 13.83 10.38 0.05
C PHE A 366 13.43 8.95 0.40
N GLU A 367 13.16 8.13 -0.60
CA GLU A 367 12.69 6.78 -0.43
C GLU A 367 13.03 5.91 -1.63
N GLU A 368 13.36 4.65 -1.36
CA GLU A 368 13.62 3.63 -2.36
C GLU A 368 12.90 2.34 -2.02
N GLN A 369 12.42 1.67 -3.05
CA GLN A 369 11.79 0.35 -2.91
C GLN A 369 12.81 -0.75 -3.21
N ILE A 370 12.87 -1.74 -2.34
CA ILE A 370 13.80 -2.89 -2.43
C ILE A 370 13.06 -4.21 -2.34
N LEU A 371 13.67 -5.24 -2.88
CA LEU A 371 13.30 -6.64 -2.69
C LEU A 371 14.31 -7.31 -1.74
N VAL A 372 13.82 -7.92 -0.67
CA VAL A 372 14.63 -8.77 0.21
C VAL A 372 14.89 -10.09 -0.50
N THR A 373 16.18 -10.43 -0.65
CA THR A 373 16.62 -11.68 -1.27
C THR A 373 17.32 -12.58 -0.25
N SER A 374 17.70 -13.80 -0.65
CA SER A 374 18.55 -14.67 0.17
C SER A 374 19.99 -14.14 0.31
N GLY A 375 20.37 -13.12 -0.48
CA GLY A 375 21.68 -12.47 -0.47
C GLY A 375 21.59 -10.98 -0.10
N ALA A 376 22.20 -10.13 -0.92
CA ALA A 376 22.03 -8.68 -0.81
C ALA A 376 20.63 -8.27 -1.30
N PRO A 377 20.00 -7.24 -0.68
CA PRO A 377 18.74 -6.73 -1.20
C PRO A 377 18.89 -6.20 -2.63
N GLU A 378 17.86 -6.39 -3.44
CA GLU A 378 17.77 -5.85 -4.80
C GLU A 378 17.06 -4.50 -4.74
N LEU A 379 17.71 -3.44 -5.23
CA LEU A 379 17.04 -2.16 -5.46
C LEU A 379 16.16 -2.29 -6.70
N ILE A 380 14.86 -2.03 -6.58
CA ILE A 380 13.91 -2.15 -7.70
C ILE A 380 13.40 -0.81 -8.22
N SER A 381 13.45 0.27 -7.42
CA SER A 381 13.17 1.64 -7.85
C SER A 381 14.46 2.33 -8.32
N HIS A 382 14.36 3.11 -9.39
CA HIS A 382 15.50 3.82 -10.00
C HIS A 382 15.08 5.22 -10.49
N ALA A 383 14.10 5.85 -9.81
CA ALA A 383 13.71 7.22 -10.10
C ALA A 383 14.91 8.16 -9.97
N PRO A 384 15.08 9.16 -10.85
CA PRO A 384 16.24 10.06 -10.84
C PRO A 384 16.48 10.68 -9.46
N VAL A 385 17.72 10.95 -9.14
CA VAL A 385 18.14 11.71 -7.95
C VAL A 385 18.44 13.17 -8.32
N GLU A 386 18.43 14.07 -7.35
CA GLU A 386 18.77 15.49 -7.57
C GLU A 386 20.27 15.71 -7.30
N ASP A 387 21.08 15.60 -8.34
CA ASP A 387 22.54 15.69 -8.24
C ASP A 387 23.04 17.04 -7.68
N ARG A 388 22.29 18.13 -7.87
CA ARG A 388 22.64 19.47 -7.33
C ARG A 388 22.58 19.53 -5.81
N LEU A 389 21.94 18.56 -5.17
CA LEU A 389 21.82 18.45 -3.72
C LEU A 389 22.83 17.47 -3.10
N LEU A 390 23.51 16.66 -3.91
CA LEU A 390 24.60 15.73 -3.50
C LEU A 390 25.97 16.43 -3.46
#